data_4487ee6c3312273da57200cd160f5b22
#
_entry.id   4487ee6c3312273da57200cd160f5b22
#
_cell.length_a   1.000
_cell.length_b   1.000
_cell.length_c   1.000
_cell.angle_alpha   90.00
_cell.angle_beta   90.00
_cell.angle_gamma   90.00
#
_symmetry.space_group_name_H-M   'P 1'
#
loop_
_entity.id
_entity.type
_entity.pdbx_description
1 polymer ?
#
loop_
_entity_poly.entity_id
_entity_poly.type
_entity_poly.pdbx_seq_one_letter_code
_entity_poly.pdbx_strand_id
1 'polypeptide(L)'
;HYEKKSILIFYLLQMIVSITYMVSYHAIYKGSSRLITNNMSFLLLIGYVMLTRLDFDLAKKQFIFATIMLVVTAFVPLFVVKFPQIKKWNIFYAVFGIGFLCTVFIPHVGVDKYGSNNWISIGGISMQPMEIVKIIFVFFLASSFEKAKNFKDMMKTICVAGLFMLVLVAETDLGGAVIFFMVFVMMLYLATGKHSILIGGG
;
A
#
# COMPACT_ATOMS: atom_id res chain seq x y z
N HIS A 1 12.94 34.38 -14.06
CA HIS A 1 13.26 34.60 -12.63
C HIS A 1 12.12 34.22 -11.67
N TYR A 2 10.85 34.39 -12.06
CA TYR A 2 9.69 34.08 -11.25
C TYR A 2 9.52 32.56 -11.06
N GLU A 3 9.72 31.76 -12.10
CA GLU A 3 9.63 30.31 -12.05
C GLU A 3 10.66 29.69 -11.09
N LYS A 4 11.91 30.15 -11.09
CA LYS A 4 12.96 29.64 -10.21
C LYS A 4 12.64 29.86 -8.73
N LYS A 5 12.05 31.01 -8.37
CA LYS A 5 11.64 31.28 -6.98
C LYS A 5 10.47 30.38 -6.55
N SER A 6 9.49 30.18 -7.43
CA SER A 6 8.34 29.30 -7.15
C SER A 6 8.77 27.85 -6.93
N ILE A 7 9.69 27.35 -7.73
CA ILE A 7 10.24 26.00 -7.59
C ILE A 7 11.02 25.86 -6.28
N LEU A 8 11.84 26.85 -5.91
CA LEU A 8 12.58 26.81 -4.64
C LEU A 8 11.65 26.78 -3.43
N ILE A 9 10.62 27.65 -3.43
CA ILE A 9 9.61 27.68 -2.36
C ILE A 9 8.89 26.33 -2.27
N PHE A 10 8.57 25.72 -3.40
CA PHE A 10 7.91 24.43 -3.47
C PHE A 10 8.78 23.31 -2.89
N TYR A 11 10.08 23.28 -3.15
CA TYR A 11 11.00 22.32 -2.53
C TYR A 11 11.11 22.54 -1.01
N LEU A 12 11.19 23.77 -0.55
CA LEU A 12 11.21 24.06 0.88
C LEU A 12 9.94 23.59 1.56
N LEU A 13 8.77 23.79 0.94
CA LEU A 13 7.50 23.31 1.46
C LEU A 13 7.45 21.77 1.56
N GLN A 14 7.93 21.07 0.55
CA GLN A 14 8.02 19.60 0.55
C GLN A 14 8.92 19.08 1.68
N MET A 15 10.07 19.72 1.90
CA MET A 15 10.97 19.38 3.00
C MET A 15 10.31 19.63 4.37
N ILE A 16 9.66 20.79 4.55
CA ILE A 16 8.98 21.13 5.80
C ILE A 16 7.88 20.10 6.12
N VAL A 17 7.03 19.76 5.16
CA VAL A 17 5.96 18.78 5.36
C VAL A 17 6.54 17.42 5.72
N SER A 18 7.57 16.94 5.02
CA SER A 18 8.20 15.65 5.28
C SER A 18 8.85 15.60 6.67
N ILE A 19 9.59 16.63 7.06
CA ILE A 19 10.22 16.72 8.39
C ILE A 19 9.15 16.79 9.48
N THR A 20 8.13 17.64 9.30
CA THR A 20 7.02 17.76 10.25
C THR A 20 6.31 16.44 10.45
N TYR A 21 6.04 15.70 9.36
CA TYR A 21 5.45 14.37 9.45
C TYR A 21 6.34 13.40 10.24
N MET A 22 7.64 13.33 9.93
CA MET A 22 8.59 12.45 10.63
C MET A 22 8.62 12.75 12.13
N VAL A 23 8.78 14.02 12.50
CA VAL A 23 8.86 14.43 13.91
C VAL A 23 7.55 14.15 14.64
N SER A 24 6.42 14.54 14.06
CA SER A 24 5.09 14.35 14.65
C SER A 24 4.74 12.87 14.81
N TYR A 25 5.02 12.06 13.79
CA TYR A 25 4.74 10.62 13.82
C TYR A 25 5.54 9.91 14.91
N HIS A 26 6.84 10.24 15.08
CA HIS A 26 7.66 9.67 16.15
C HIS A 26 7.32 10.19 17.54
N ALA A 27 6.85 11.43 17.64
CA ALA A 27 6.38 11.99 18.91
C ALA A 27 5.10 11.28 19.40
N ILE A 28 4.18 10.98 18.48
CA ILE A 28 2.91 10.30 18.76
C ILE A 28 3.13 8.79 18.98
N TYR A 29 3.92 8.16 18.12
CA TYR A 29 4.13 6.70 18.10
C TYR A 29 5.56 6.34 18.50
N LYS A 30 5.87 6.39 19.81
CA LYS A 30 7.21 6.13 20.36
C LYS A 30 7.79 4.74 20.02
N GLY A 31 6.94 3.75 19.72
CA GLY A 31 7.35 2.40 19.31
C GLY A 31 7.51 2.20 17.79
N SER A 32 7.30 3.24 16.98
CA SER A 32 7.40 3.12 15.53
C SER A 32 8.85 3.01 15.05
N SER A 33 9.05 2.22 13.98
CA SER A 33 10.36 2.11 13.35
C SER A 33 10.75 3.41 12.65
N ARG A 34 11.78 4.08 13.17
CA ARG A 34 12.35 5.28 12.56
C ARG A 34 12.87 5.02 11.15
N LEU A 35 13.43 3.82 10.93
CA LEU A 35 14.00 3.44 9.64
C LEU A 35 12.95 3.45 8.53
N ILE A 36 11.76 2.87 8.79
CA ILE A 36 10.66 2.82 7.82
C ILE A 36 10.18 4.22 7.47
N THR A 37 9.93 5.06 8.48
CA THR A 37 9.43 6.43 8.27
C THR A 37 10.45 7.30 7.53
N ASN A 38 11.74 7.17 7.87
CA ASN A 38 12.81 7.91 7.21
C ASN A 38 12.96 7.49 5.75
N ASN A 39 12.97 6.17 5.46
CA ASN A 39 13.08 5.67 4.09
C ASN A 39 11.87 6.09 3.25
N MET A 40 10.65 6.03 3.80
CA MET A 40 9.45 6.50 3.12
C MET A 40 9.55 7.99 2.79
N SER A 41 9.93 8.84 3.76
CA SER A 41 10.08 10.28 3.55
C SER A 41 11.17 10.60 2.53
N PHE A 42 12.29 9.87 2.57
CA PHE A 42 13.38 10.02 1.60
C PHE A 42 12.94 9.67 0.17
N LEU A 43 12.25 8.55 -0.02
CA LEU A 43 11.73 8.16 -1.33
C LEU A 43 10.69 9.14 -1.85
N LEU A 44 9.81 9.68 -0.99
CA LEU A 44 8.87 10.73 -1.36
C LEU A 44 9.59 12.00 -1.83
N LEU A 45 10.64 12.43 -1.12
CA LEU A 45 11.42 13.61 -1.51
C LEU A 45 12.10 13.43 -2.86
N ILE A 46 12.70 12.25 -3.13
CA ILE A 46 13.27 11.93 -4.44
C ILE A 46 12.17 11.99 -5.52
N GLY A 47 11.01 11.37 -5.27
CA GLY A 47 9.87 11.39 -6.18
C GLY A 47 9.41 12.82 -6.51
N TYR A 48 9.31 13.68 -5.50
CA TYR A 48 8.95 15.08 -5.68
C TYR A 48 9.97 15.86 -6.52
N VAL A 49 11.26 15.67 -6.25
CA VAL A 49 12.33 16.33 -7.04
C VAL A 49 12.26 15.92 -8.51
N MET A 50 12.13 14.62 -8.77
CA MET A 50 12.04 14.10 -10.13
C MET A 50 10.79 14.61 -10.85
N LEU A 51 9.64 14.57 -10.19
CA LEU A 51 8.37 15.00 -10.78
C LEU A 51 8.32 16.50 -11.02
N THR A 52 8.84 17.31 -10.07
CA THR A 52 8.94 18.78 -10.23
C THR A 52 9.79 19.17 -11.43
N ARG A 53 10.80 18.34 -11.76
CA ARG A 53 11.65 18.55 -12.93
C ARG A 53 10.96 18.20 -14.24
N LEU A 54 10.09 17.18 -14.24
CA LEU A 54 9.40 16.69 -15.43
C LEU A 54 8.13 17.49 -15.74
N ASP A 55 7.29 17.71 -14.74
CA ASP A 55 6.01 18.40 -14.84
C ASP A 55 5.64 19.04 -13.51
N PHE A 56 5.68 20.37 -13.46
CA PHE A 56 5.45 21.13 -12.23
C PHE A 56 4.00 21.08 -11.75
N ASP A 57 3.02 21.02 -12.66
CA ASP A 57 1.61 20.97 -12.30
C ASP A 57 1.21 19.58 -11.80
N LEU A 58 1.79 18.55 -12.38
CA LEU A 58 1.64 17.19 -11.88
C LEU A 58 2.29 17.02 -10.49
N ALA A 59 3.46 17.64 -10.28
CA ALA A 59 4.14 17.66 -8.98
C ALA A 59 3.30 18.30 -7.88
N LYS A 60 2.61 19.41 -8.16
CA LYS A 60 1.69 20.06 -7.22
C LYS A 60 0.55 19.12 -6.83
N LYS A 61 -0.10 18.49 -7.82
CA LYS A 61 -1.17 17.51 -7.57
C LYS A 61 -0.67 16.35 -6.71
N GLN A 62 0.47 15.77 -7.07
CA GLN A 62 1.09 14.67 -6.32
C GLN A 62 1.42 15.09 -4.87
N PHE A 63 1.95 16.28 -4.67
CA PHE A 63 2.28 16.79 -3.34
C PHE A 63 1.04 16.95 -2.46
N ILE A 64 -0.06 17.49 -3.01
CA ILE A 64 -1.32 17.63 -2.28
C ILE A 64 -1.86 16.25 -1.89
N PHE A 65 -1.94 15.32 -2.85
CA PHE A 65 -2.39 13.96 -2.57
C PHE A 65 -1.54 13.25 -1.53
N ALA A 66 -0.23 13.31 -1.66
CA ALA A 66 0.67 12.67 -0.71
C ALA A 66 0.56 13.30 0.68
N THR A 67 0.41 14.61 0.79
CA THR A 67 0.23 15.28 2.08
C THR A 67 -1.08 14.84 2.76
N ILE A 68 -2.18 14.76 2.01
CA ILE A 68 -3.45 14.22 2.52
C ILE A 68 -3.27 12.78 3.00
N MET A 69 -2.60 11.93 2.21
CA MET A 69 -2.36 10.53 2.57
C MET A 69 -1.41 10.36 3.77
N LEU A 70 -0.42 11.23 3.94
CA LEU A 70 0.42 11.26 5.14
C LEU A 70 -0.42 11.55 6.40
N VAL A 71 -1.36 12.49 6.31
CA VAL A 71 -2.28 12.77 7.43
C VAL A 71 -3.20 11.58 7.69
N VAL A 72 -3.80 11.00 6.66
CA VAL A 72 -4.67 9.81 6.79
C VAL A 72 -3.91 8.65 7.43
N THR A 73 -2.70 8.35 6.95
CA THR A 73 -1.89 7.25 7.48
C THR A 73 -1.45 7.46 8.93
N ALA A 74 -1.28 8.72 9.35
CA ALA A 74 -0.99 9.02 10.76
C ALA A 74 -2.13 8.62 11.70
N PHE A 75 -3.39 8.60 11.24
CA PHE A 75 -4.54 8.18 12.05
C PHE A 75 -4.80 6.67 12.00
N VAL A 76 -4.25 5.93 11.04
CA VAL A 76 -4.49 4.47 10.90
C VAL A 76 -4.18 3.68 12.17
N PRO A 77 -3.03 3.86 12.85
CA PRO A 77 -2.74 3.11 14.08
C PRO A 77 -3.76 3.39 15.20
N LEU A 78 -4.17 4.65 15.36
CA LEU A 78 -5.21 5.02 16.34
C LEU A 78 -6.54 4.36 16.03
N PHE A 79 -6.91 4.31 14.74
CA PHE A 79 -8.13 3.68 14.28
C PHE A 79 -8.12 2.17 14.55
N VAL A 80 -7.01 1.49 14.25
CA VAL A 80 -6.86 0.05 14.49
C VAL A 80 -6.93 -0.29 15.99
N VAL A 81 -6.33 0.54 16.84
CA VAL A 81 -6.38 0.34 18.30
C VAL A 81 -7.79 0.59 18.85
N LYS A 82 -8.49 1.61 18.36
CA LYS A 82 -9.83 1.98 18.81
C LYS A 82 -10.90 0.96 18.38
N PHE A 83 -10.72 0.30 17.25
CA PHE A 83 -11.68 -0.65 16.68
C PHE A 83 -11.12 -2.08 16.60
N PRO A 84 -10.99 -2.81 17.73
CA PRO A 84 -10.40 -4.16 17.74
C PRO A 84 -11.23 -5.18 16.95
N GLN A 85 -12.48 -4.86 16.60
CA GLN A 85 -13.36 -5.71 15.78
C GLN A 85 -12.82 -5.92 14.37
N ILE A 86 -12.03 -4.95 13.83
CA ILE A 86 -11.38 -5.05 12.53
C ILE A 86 -10.51 -6.31 12.42
N LYS A 87 -9.90 -6.74 13.52
CA LYS A 87 -9.10 -7.97 13.60
C LYS A 87 -9.91 -9.25 13.37
N LYS A 88 -11.25 -9.19 13.44
CA LYS A 88 -12.12 -10.37 13.29
C LYS A 88 -12.64 -10.56 11.85
N TRP A 89 -12.41 -9.63 10.95
CA TRP A 89 -13.04 -9.59 9.63
C TRP A 89 -12.20 -10.24 8.51
N ASN A 90 -11.39 -11.26 8.83
CA ASN A 90 -10.52 -11.91 7.85
C ASN A 90 -11.26 -12.45 6.62
N ILE A 91 -12.45 -13.05 6.78
CA ILE A 91 -13.26 -13.56 5.67
C ILE A 91 -13.77 -12.39 4.81
N PHE A 92 -14.23 -11.32 5.45
CA PHE A 92 -14.68 -10.12 4.74
C PHE A 92 -13.54 -9.53 3.88
N TYR A 93 -12.34 -9.40 4.44
CA TYR A 93 -11.17 -8.91 3.69
C TYR A 93 -10.79 -9.80 2.51
N ALA A 94 -10.87 -11.14 2.70
CA ALA A 94 -10.62 -12.09 1.62
C ALA A 94 -11.63 -11.95 0.49
N VAL A 95 -12.92 -12.00 0.79
CA VAL A 95 -14.00 -11.95 -0.20
C VAL A 95 -14.05 -10.60 -0.89
N PHE A 96 -14.00 -9.51 -0.11
CA PHE A 96 -14.04 -8.16 -0.66
C PHE A 96 -12.79 -7.84 -1.51
N GLY A 97 -11.60 -8.22 -1.03
CA GLY A 97 -10.35 -7.97 -1.73
C GLY A 97 -10.26 -8.71 -3.06
N ILE A 98 -10.55 -10.03 -3.06
CA ILE A 98 -10.57 -10.82 -4.29
C ILE A 98 -11.69 -10.35 -5.23
N GLY A 99 -12.89 -10.10 -4.70
CA GLY A 99 -14.01 -9.60 -5.49
C GLY A 99 -13.70 -8.25 -6.13
N PHE A 100 -13.01 -7.37 -5.42
CA PHE A 100 -12.62 -6.06 -5.95
C PHE A 100 -11.52 -6.17 -7.01
N LEU A 101 -10.54 -7.07 -6.89
CA LEU A 101 -9.61 -7.37 -7.99
C LEU A 101 -10.37 -7.88 -9.22
N CYS A 102 -11.27 -8.83 -9.03
CA CYS A 102 -12.02 -9.41 -10.14
C CYS A 102 -12.92 -8.39 -10.90
N THR A 103 -13.13 -7.17 -10.38
CA THR A 103 -13.90 -6.14 -11.11
C THR A 103 -13.25 -5.73 -12.43
N VAL A 104 -11.95 -5.91 -12.57
CA VAL A 104 -11.21 -5.64 -13.80
C VAL A 104 -11.68 -6.53 -14.96
N PHE A 105 -12.13 -7.75 -14.66
CA PHE A 105 -12.63 -8.68 -15.68
C PHE A 105 -14.05 -8.39 -16.13
N ILE A 106 -14.74 -7.41 -15.52
CA ILE A 106 -16.11 -7.03 -15.90
C ILE A 106 -16.05 -6.24 -17.20
N PRO A 107 -16.76 -6.67 -18.27
CA PRO A 107 -16.85 -5.92 -19.52
C PRO A 107 -17.34 -4.48 -19.28
N HIS A 108 -16.74 -3.53 -19.99
CA HIS A 108 -16.99 -2.08 -19.90
C HIS A 108 -16.53 -1.37 -18.61
N VAL A 109 -16.03 -2.11 -17.61
CA VAL A 109 -15.45 -1.55 -16.37
C VAL A 109 -13.93 -1.63 -16.42
N GLY A 110 -13.40 -2.80 -16.79
CA GLY A 110 -11.97 -3.00 -17.03
C GLY A 110 -11.49 -2.25 -18.26
N VAL A 111 -10.33 -1.61 -18.12
CA VAL A 111 -9.68 -0.86 -19.21
C VAL A 111 -8.25 -1.37 -19.35
N ASP A 112 -7.91 -1.73 -20.58
CA ASP A 112 -6.53 -2.07 -20.95
C ASP A 112 -5.70 -0.79 -21.06
N LYS A 113 -4.71 -0.64 -20.20
CA LYS A 113 -3.75 0.45 -20.26
C LYS A 113 -2.34 -0.11 -20.19
N TYR A 114 -1.51 0.33 -21.12
CA TYR A 114 -0.10 -0.07 -21.20
C TYR A 114 0.14 -1.58 -21.32
N GLY A 115 -0.82 -2.31 -21.93
CA GLY A 115 -0.73 -3.77 -22.13
C GLY A 115 -1.07 -4.60 -20.88
N SER A 116 -1.71 -3.99 -19.89
CA SER A 116 -2.16 -4.67 -18.68
C SER A 116 -3.64 -4.37 -18.41
N ASN A 117 -4.41 -5.42 -18.10
CA ASN A 117 -5.83 -5.35 -17.78
C ASN A 117 -6.10 -5.12 -16.30
N ASN A 118 -5.38 -4.20 -15.69
CA ASN A 118 -5.43 -3.95 -14.23
C ASN A 118 -6.02 -2.58 -13.85
N TRP A 119 -6.69 -1.91 -14.79
CA TRP A 119 -7.35 -0.63 -14.55
C TRP A 119 -8.85 -0.76 -14.65
N ILE A 120 -9.57 0.02 -13.83
CA ILE A 120 -11.00 0.25 -13.97
C ILE A 120 -11.25 1.73 -14.26
N SER A 121 -12.28 2.02 -15.08
CA SER A 121 -12.68 3.38 -15.38
C SER A 121 -14.17 3.55 -15.07
N ILE A 122 -14.49 4.45 -14.14
CA ILE A 122 -15.85 4.77 -13.74
C ILE A 122 -16.04 6.29 -13.81
N GLY A 123 -16.96 6.75 -14.66
CA GLY A 123 -17.27 8.18 -14.79
C GLY A 123 -16.09 9.05 -15.22
N GLY A 124 -15.14 8.51 -16.01
CA GLY A 124 -13.94 9.23 -16.46
C GLY A 124 -12.77 9.23 -15.47
N ILE A 125 -12.95 8.65 -14.29
CA ILE A 125 -11.88 8.45 -13.32
C ILE A 125 -11.33 7.03 -13.50
N SER A 126 -10.04 6.91 -13.78
CA SER A 126 -9.35 5.62 -13.85
C SER A 126 -8.61 5.35 -12.55
N MET A 127 -8.80 4.15 -12.00
CA MET A 127 -8.10 3.70 -10.80
C MET A 127 -7.65 2.24 -10.97
N GLN A 128 -6.66 1.86 -10.20
CA GLN A 128 -6.13 0.50 -10.18
C GLN A 128 -6.62 -0.20 -8.90
N PRO A 129 -7.46 -1.24 -8.98
CA PRO A 129 -8.00 -1.93 -7.81
C PRO A 129 -6.93 -2.47 -6.89
N MET A 130 -5.83 -2.97 -7.44
CA MET A 130 -4.69 -3.49 -6.69
C MET A 130 -4.17 -2.49 -5.63
N GLU A 131 -4.18 -1.18 -5.91
CA GLU A 131 -3.68 -0.18 -4.96
C GLU A 131 -4.49 -0.15 -3.65
N ILE A 132 -5.81 -0.33 -3.74
CA ILE A 132 -6.69 -0.43 -2.57
C ILE A 132 -6.58 -1.82 -1.95
N VAL A 133 -6.58 -2.86 -2.78
CA VAL A 133 -6.56 -4.25 -2.30
C VAL A 133 -5.26 -4.56 -1.57
N LYS A 134 -4.16 -3.91 -1.87
CA LYS A 134 -2.89 -4.00 -1.14
C LYS A 134 -3.07 -3.77 0.36
N ILE A 135 -3.84 -2.74 0.72
CA ILE A 135 -4.14 -2.40 2.12
C ILE A 135 -5.04 -3.49 2.73
N ILE A 136 -6.08 -3.90 2.01
CA ILE A 136 -7.02 -4.95 2.44
C ILE A 136 -6.30 -6.28 2.66
N PHE A 137 -5.34 -6.61 1.80
CA PHE A 137 -4.53 -7.81 1.88
C PHE A 137 -3.67 -7.85 3.15
N VAL A 138 -3.07 -6.72 3.55
CA VAL A 138 -2.33 -6.64 4.82
C VAL A 138 -3.26 -6.88 6.01
N PHE A 139 -4.46 -6.29 6.01
CA PHE A 139 -5.46 -6.54 7.06
C PHE A 139 -5.95 -7.99 7.06
N PHE A 140 -6.14 -8.60 5.89
CA PHE A 140 -6.47 -10.01 5.75
C PHE A 140 -5.39 -10.90 6.39
N LEU A 141 -4.12 -10.70 6.03
CA LEU A 141 -3.01 -11.49 6.56
C LEU A 141 -2.86 -11.32 8.07
N ALA A 142 -2.86 -10.08 8.56
CA ALA A 142 -2.75 -9.78 9.99
C ALA A 142 -3.88 -10.45 10.80
N SER A 143 -5.12 -10.32 10.34
CA SER A 143 -6.29 -10.91 10.97
C SER A 143 -6.29 -12.44 10.91
N SER A 144 -5.83 -13.03 9.81
CA SER A 144 -5.82 -14.48 9.62
C SER A 144 -4.69 -15.12 10.42
N PHE A 145 -3.49 -14.55 10.45
CA PHE A 145 -2.38 -15.06 11.23
C PHE A 145 -2.60 -14.90 12.73
N GLU A 146 -3.24 -13.82 13.20
CA GLU A 146 -3.61 -13.66 14.61
C GLU A 146 -4.58 -14.76 15.08
N LYS A 147 -5.47 -15.24 14.19
CA LYS A 147 -6.43 -16.31 14.48
C LYS A 147 -5.89 -17.72 14.30
N ALA A 148 -4.82 -17.89 13.55
CA ALA A 148 -4.27 -19.20 13.21
C ALA A 148 -3.68 -19.89 14.45
N LYS A 149 -4.40 -20.89 14.97
CA LYS A 149 -3.95 -21.70 16.11
C LYS A 149 -3.23 -22.99 15.69
N ASN A 150 -3.54 -23.49 14.50
CA ASN A 150 -3.06 -24.77 13.99
C ASN A 150 -2.45 -24.60 12.59
N PHE A 151 -1.64 -25.57 12.19
CA PHE A 151 -1.07 -25.62 10.84
C PHE A 151 -2.13 -25.57 9.73
N LYS A 152 -3.31 -26.18 9.93
CA LYS A 152 -4.43 -26.14 8.98
C LYS A 152 -4.95 -24.72 8.74
N ASP A 153 -5.04 -23.89 9.77
CA ASP A 153 -5.52 -22.51 9.64
C ASP A 153 -4.47 -21.64 8.93
N MET A 154 -3.19 -21.89 9.18
CA MET A 154 -2.10 -21.26 8.45
C MET A 154 -2.13 -21.62 6.96
N MET A 155 -2.35 -22.91 6.63
CA MET A 155 -2.47 -23.34 5.23
C MET A 155 -3.66 -22.70 4.52
N LYS A 156 -4.80 -22.52 5.18
CA LYS A 156 -5.94 -21.78 4.60
C LYS A 156 -5.54 -20.34 4.25
N THR A 157 -4.84 -19.66 5.14
CA THR A 157 -4.36 -18.30 4.90
C THR A 157 -3.40 -18.25 3.70
N ILE A 158 -2.48 -19.22 3.60
CA ILE A 158 -1.53 -19.34 2.48
C ILE A 158 -2.30 -19.57 1.16
N CYS A 159 -3.28 -20.47 1.14
CA CYS A 159 -4.09 -20.74 -0.06
C CYS A 159 -4.86 -19.50 -0.52
N VAL A 160 -5.48 -18.76 0.40
CA VAL A 160 -6.20 -17.53 0.06
C VAL A 160 -5.24 -16.43 -0.40
N ALA A 161 -4.07 -16.29 0.24
CA ALA A 161 -3.04 -15.36 -0.21
C ALA A 161 -2.54 -15.70 -1.63
N GLY A 162 -2.34 -17.00 -1.91
CA GLY A 162 -2.03 -17.49 -3.26
C GLY A 162 -3.11 -17.14 -4.28
N LEU A 163 -4.38 -17.20 -3.89
CA LEU A 163 -5.48 -16.81 -4.78
C LEU A 163 -5.44 -15.32 -5.16
N PHE A 164 -5.11 -14.41 -4.23
CA PHE A 164 -4.87 -13.00 -4.56
C PHE A 164 -3.79 -12.84 -5.63
N MET A 165 -2.67 -13.56 -5.46
CA MET A 165 -1.55 -13.51 -6.41
C MET A 165 -1.94 -14.08 -7.78
N LEU A 166 -2.70 -15.19 -7.82
CA LEU A 166 -3.18 -15.80 -9.06
C LEU A 166 -4.12 -14.85 -9.83
N VAL A 167 -4.99 -14.10 -9.14
CA VAL A 167 -5.84 -13.10 -9.79
C VAL A 167 -4.98 -12.01 -10.41
N LEU A 168 -3.96 -11.49 -9.71
CA LEU A 168 -3.05 -10.46 -10.25
C LEU A 168 -2.25 -10.98 -11.46
N VAL A 169 -1.83 -12.24 -11.44
CA VAL A 169 -1.19 -12.87 -12.61
C VAL A 169 -2.17 -12.95 -13.79
N ALA A 170 -3.45 -13.28 -13.54
CA ALA A 170 -4.49 -13.29 -14.55
C ALA A 170 -4.81 -11.91 -15.12
N GLU A 171 -4.64 -10.85 -14.32
CA GLU A 171 -4.71 -9.44 -14.75
C GLU A 171 -3.48 -8.98 -15.56
N THR A 172 -2.49 -9.87 -15.76
CA THR A 172 -1.17 -9.56 -16.34
C THR A 172 -0.34 -8.54 -15.51
N ASP A 173 -0.64 -8.43 -14.21
CA ASP A 173 0.08 -7.56 -13.27
C ASP A 173 1.09 -8.37 -12.44
N LEU A 174 2.18 -8.77 -13.10
CA LEU A 174 3.27 -9.50 -12.44
C LEU A 174 3.97 -8.64 -11.37
N GLY A 175 4.08 -7.32 -11.60
CA GLY A 175 4.65 -6.40 -10.62
C GLY A 175 3.85 -6.36 -9.33
N GLY A 176 2.53 -6.27 -9.44
CA GLY A 176 1.61 -6.36 -8.32
C GLY A 176 1.70 -7.71 -7.61
N ALA A 177 1.73 -8.81 -8.34
CA ALA A 177 1.86 -10.15 -7.77
C ALA A 177 3.14 -10.31 -6.93
N VAL A 178 4.28 -9.78 -7.41
CA VAL A 178 5.55 -9.79 -6.66
C VAL A 178 5.44 -8.97 -5.36
N ILE A 179 4.79 -7.80 -5.40
CA ILE A 179 4.60 -6.98 -4.20
C ILE A 179 3.75 -7.73 -3.17
N PHE A 180 2.64 -8.37 -3.60
CA PHE A 180 1.80 -9.17 -2.71
C PHE A 180 2.55 -10.36 -2.12
N PHE A 181 3.37 -11.03 -2.93
CA PHE A 181 4.23 -12.11 -2.48
C PHE A 181 5.22 -11.65 -1.40
N MET A 182 5.92 -10.55 -1.62
CA MET A 182 6.85 -9.98 -0.64
C MET A 182 6.16 -9.59 0.66
N VAL A 183 5.01 -8.93 0.58
CA VAL A 183 4.20 -8.60 1.77
C VAL A 183 3.78 -9.87 2.51
N PHE A 184 3.34 -10.91 1.79
CA PHE A 184 2.97 -12.19 2.37
C PHE A 184 4.14 -12.85 3.11
N VAL A 185 5.32 -12.94 2.49
CA VAL A 185 6.53 -13.54 3.10
C VAL A 185 6.93 -12.79 4.37
N MET A 186 6.91 -11.45 4.33
CA MET A 186 7.21 -10.62 5.51
C MET A 186 6.19 -10.82 6.63
N MET A 187 4.91 -10.87 6.32
CA MET A 187 3.86 -11.08 7.31
C MET A 187 3.90 -12.50 7.90
N LEU A 188 4.20 -13.51 7.08
CA LEU A 188 4.38 -14.88 7.52
C LEU A 188 5.61 -15.01 8.45
N TYR A 189 6.70 -14.33 8.11
CA TYR A 189 7.88 -14.24 8.98
C TYR A 189 7.53 -13.62 10.33
N LEU A 190 6.84 -12.47 10.34
CA LEU A 190 6.41 -11.81 11.58
C LEU A 190 5.49 -12.68 12.44
N ALA A 191 4.64 -13.47 11.80
CA ALA A 191 3.70 -14.37 12.50
C ALA A 191 4.36 -15.62 13.09
N THR A 192 5.42 -16.13 12.43
CA THR A 192 6.05 -17.42 12.81
C THR A 192 7.38 -17.24 13.55
N GLY A 193 8.06 -16.10 13.40
CA GLY A 193 9.38 -15.84 13.94
C GLY A 193 10.52 -16.69 13.32
N LYS A 194 10.25 -17.42 12.24
CA LYS A 194 11.25 -18.34 11.61
C LYS A 194 12.01 -17.66 10.48
N HIS A 195 13.30 -17.42 10.68
CA HIS A 195 14.18 -16.82 9.66
C HIS A 195 14.29 -17.63 8.36
N SER A 196 14.08 -18.96 8.42
CA SER A 196 14.10 -19.83 7.23
C SER A 196 13.08 -19.44 6.16
N ILE A 197 12.01 -18.73 6.53
CA ILE A 197 10.99 -18.27 5.60
C ILE A 197 11.50 -17.14 4.70
N LEU A 198 12.33 -16.26 5.22
CA LEU A 198 12.94 -15.19 4.44
C LEU A 198 13.97 -15.73 3.43
N ILE A 199 14.68 -16.80 3.79
CA ILE A 199 15.69 -17.42 2.92
C ILE A 199 15.03 -18.27 1.82
N GLY A 200 13.91 -18.94 2.15
CA GLY A 200 13.21 -19.81 1.21
C GLY A 200 12.20 -19.08 0.30
N GLY A 201 11.87 -17.83 0.58
CA GLY A 201 10.94 -17.02 -0.19
C GLY A 201 11.60 -15.98 -1.10
N GLY A 202 12.96 -15.87 -1.09
CA GLY A 202 13.74 -14.93 -1.87
C GLY A 202 14.39 -15.52 -3.13
#